data_2ad6da49707e1e0d52b4230b0b8749ee
#
_entry.id   2ad6da49707e1e0d52b4230b0b8749ee
#
_cell.length_a   1.000
_cell.length_b   1.000
_cell.length_c   1.000
_cell.angle_alpha   90.00
_cell.angle_beta   90.00
_cell.angle_gamma   90.00
#
_symmetry.space_group_name_H-M   'P 1'
#
loop_
_entity.id
_entity.type
_entity.pdbx_description
1 polymer ?
#
loop_
_entity_poly.entity_id
_entity_poly.type
_entity_poly.pdbx_seq_one_letter_code
_entity_poly.pdbx_strand_id
1 'polypeptide(L)'
;MNKSNALHLVSQFLVDGCAFIPENVEGEGDRSFGLLKNGQRHGIDETAPWFLNRLVCFFGYDLTKLREIYARVTGRKYLPPLPLTSELTLLPLKVRVPIGNQAASGWFVAEHIRDMRSLNHIKTELRLNGGHEVTVLWSRESCEAMYRNAALAKAAWRKLHQVKPEQRLDNLSHLYKMSDHTEALLYL
;
A
#
# COMPACT_ATOMS: atom_id res chain seq x y z
N MET A 1 -10.07 12.75 -17.21
CA MET A 1 -9.32 13.53 -16.18
C MET A 1 -8.04 14.10 -16.77
N ASN A 2 -7.75 15.37 -16.54
CA ASN A 2 -6.56 16.03 -17.07
C ASN A 2 -5.32 15.53 -16.31
N LYS A 3 -4.19 15.21 -16.98
CA LYS A 3 -2.93 14.72 -16.35
C LYS A 3 -2.45 15.61 -15.19
N SER A 4 -2.71 16.92 -15.27
CA SER A 4 -2.40 17.89 -14.23
C SER A 4 -3.16 17.63 -12.91
N ASN A 5 -4.41 17.22 -12.97
CA ASN A 5 -5.24 16.98 -11.79
C ASN A 5 -4.78 15.72 -11.02
N ALA A 6 -4.41 14.65 -11.76
CA ALA A 6 -3.90 13.42 -11.16
C ALA A 6 -2.58 13.63 -10.39
N LEU A 7 -1.68 14.44 -10.95
CA LEU A 7 -0.39 14.74 -10.31
C LEU A 7 -0.59 15.59 -9.04
N HIS A 8 -1.53 16.54 -9.08
CA HIS A 8 -1.88 17.35 -7.92
C HIS A 8 -2.43 16.51 -6.76
N LEU A 9 -3.35 15.58 -7.04
CA LEU A 9 -3.90 14.66 -6.03
C LEU A 9 -2.83 13.78 -5.39
N VAL A 10 -1.92 13.22 -6.19
CA VAL A 10 -0.80 12.43 -5.70
C VAL A 10 0.10 13.28 -4.82
N SER A 11 0.48 14.48 -5.27
CA SER A 11 1.34 15.39 -4.51
C SER A 11 0.72 15.79 -3.17
N GLN A 12 -0.57 16.09 -3.15
CA GLN A 12 -1.31 16.40 -1.92
C GLN A 12 -1.32 15.21 -0.95
N PHE A 13 -1.61 14.00 -1.46
CA PHE A 13 -1.60 12.79 -0.65
C PHE A 13 -0.22 12.49 -0.08
N LEU A 14 0.85 12.75 -0.80
CA LEU A 14 2.22 12.54 -0.33
C LEU A 14 2.58 13.43 0.86
N VAL A 15 2.04 14.64 0.92
CA VAL A 15 2.28 15.58 2.02
C VAL A 15 1.41 15.24 3.23
N ASP A 16 0.12 15.02 3.01
CA ASP A 16 -0.87 15.00 4.08
C ASP A 16 -1.73 13.73 4.15
N GLY A 17 -1.58 12.78 3.22
CA GLY A 17 -2.41 11.58 3.16
C GLY A 17 -2.19 10.62 4.32
N CYS A 18 -3.28 10.16 4.93
CA CYS A 18 -3.29 9.09 5.93
C CYS A 18 -3.80 7.76 5.38
N ALA A 19 -4.76 7.82 4.47
CA ALA A 19 -5.33 6.66 3.80
C ALA A 19 -6.07 7.09 2.53
N PHE A 20 -6.24 6.14 1.59
CA PHE A 20 -7.23 6.26 0.54
C PHE A 20 -8.10 5.00 0.49
N ILE A 21 -9.41 5.20 0.40
CA ILE A 21 -10.41 4.18 0.68
C ILE A 21 -11.38 4.11 -0.50
N PRO A 22 -11.69 2.88 -1.02
CA PRO A 22 -12.68 2.73 -2.07
C PRO A 22 -14.09 3.03 -1.55
N GLU A 23 -14.85 3.73 -2.36
CA GLU A 23 -16.24 4.12 -2.09
C GLU A 23 -17.11 3.81 -3.30
N ASN A 24 -18.37 3.43 -3.05
CA ASN A 24 -19.36 3.28 -4.09
C ASN A 24 -20.28 4.50 -4.07
N VAL A 25 -20.23 5.32 -5.11
CA VAL A 25 -21.02 6.53 -5.22
C VAL A 25 -22.22 6.24 -6.10
N GLU A 26 -23.42 6.51 -5.58
CA GLU A 26 -24.66 6.27 -6.32
C GLU A 26 -24.67 7.03 -7.65
N GLY A 27 -24.96 6.33 -8.74
CA GLY A 27 -24.96 6.89 -10.10
C GLY A 27 -23.57 7.10 -10.73
N GLU A 28 -22.49 7.00 -9.96
CA GLU A 28 -21.11 7.26 -10.43
C GLU A 28 -20.20 6.02 -10.36
N GLY A 29 -20.59 5.00 -9.60
CA GLY A 29 -19.87 3.73 -9.51
C GLY A 29 -18.74 3.71 -8.50
N ASP A 30 -17.67 2.95 -8.80
CA ASP A 30 -16.53 2.73 -7.90
C ASP A 30 -15.54 3.90 -7.98
N ARG A 31 -15.41 4.62 -6.90
CA ARG A 31 -14.49 5.74 -6.71
C ARG A 31 -13.65 5.52 -5.46
N SER A 32 -12.89 6.53 -5.04
CA SER A 32 -12.18 6.52 -3.78
C SER A 32 -12.16 7.90 -3.13
N PHE A 33 -11.75 7.95 -1.87
CA PHE A 33 -11.48 9.19 -1.18
C PHE A 33 -10.21 9.07 -0.34
N GLY A 34 -9.49 10.18 -0.21
CA GLY A 34 -8.35 10.35 0.65
C GLY A 34 -8.75 10.91 2.02
N LEU A 35 -8.09 10.42 3.07
CA LEU A 35 -8.13 10.96 4.42
C LEU A 35 -6.82 11.70 4.68
N LEU A 36 -6.89 12.95 5.13
CA LEU A 36 -5.75 13.83 5.30
C LEU A 36 -5.44 14.10 6.77
N LYS A 37 -4.18 14.41 7.10
CA LYS A 37 -3.72 14.72 8.47
C LYS A 37 -4.44 15.92 9.10
N ASN A 38 -4.95 16.83 8.28
CA ASN A 38 -5.72 17.99 8.73
C ASN A 38 -7.18 17.68 9.09
N GLY A 39 -7.59 16.40 9.08
CA GLY A 39 -8.96 15.96 9.36
C GLY A 39 -9.89 16.02 8.16
N GLN A 40 -9.46 16.52 7.02
CA GLN A 40 -10.29 16.61 5.82
C GLN A 40 -10.38 15.28 5.09
N ARG A 41 -11.52 15.08 4.43
CA ARG A 41 -11.76 14.02 3.45
C ARG A 41 -11.75 14.66 2.05
N HIS A 42 -10.97 14.08 1.14
CA HIS A 42 -10.85 14.54 -0.24
C HIS A 42 -11.35 13.48 -1.22
N GLY A 43 -12.33 13.83 -2.06
CA GLY A 43 -12.84 12.92 -3.10
C GLY A 43 -11.80 12.68 -4.19
N ILE A 44 -11.68 11.44 -4.63
CA ILE A 44 -10.82 11.00 -5.73
C ILE A 44 -11.75 10.39 -6.77
N ASP A 45 -11.89 11.04 -7.93
CA ASP A 45 -12.81 10.62 -9.01
C ASP A 45 -12.46 9.27 -9.64
N GLU A 46 -11.38 8.66 -9.18
CA GLU A 46 -10.84 7.41 -9.67
C GLU A 46 -10.90 6.30 -8.61
N THR A 47 -10.77 5.05 -9.07
CA THR A 47 -10.77 3.90 -8.17
C THR A 47 -9.51 3.82 -7.32
N ALA A 48 -9.59 3.19 -6.15
CA ALA A 48 -8.42 3.00 -5.28
C ALA A 48 -7.26 2.22 -5.95
N PRO A 49 -7.48 1.18 -6.79
CA PRO A 49 -6.41 0.56 -7.56
C PRO A 49 -5.73 1.50 -8.56
N TRP A 50 -6.49 2.37 -9.21
CA TRP A 50 -5.93 3.36 -10.13
C TRP A 50 -5.05 4.37 -9.38
N PHE A 51 -5.55 4.90 -8.26
CA PHE A 51 -4.80 5.84 -7.43
C PHE A 51 -3.51 5.22 -6.86
N LEU A 52 -3.58 3.96 -6.39
CA LEU A 52 -2.41 3.21 -5.97
C LEU A 52 -1.35 3.14 -7.08
N ASN A 53 -1.76 2.76 -8.28
CA ASN A 53 -0.83 2.67 -9.41
C ASN A 53 -0.18 4.01 -9.72
N ARG A 54 -0.94 5.11 -9.69
CA ARG A 54 -0.39 6.46 -9.89
C ARG A 54 0.60 6.86 -8.82
N LEU A 55 0.29 6.56 -7.56
CA LEU A 55 1.17 6.82 -6.43
C LEU A 55 2.50 6.04 -6.55
N VAL A 56 2.44 4.76 -6.90
CA VAL A 56 3.61 3.91 -7.10
C VAL A 56 4.46 4.39 -8.29
N CYS A 57 3.83 4.71 -9.43
CA CYS A 57 4.49 5.24 -10.61
C CYS A 57 5.16 6.61 -10.36
N PHE A 58 4.62 7.44 -9.45
CA PHE A 58 5.23 8.72 -9.07
C PHE A 58 6.64 8.55 -8.52
N PHE A 59 6.89 7.44 -7.80
CA PHE A 59 8.23 7.07 -7.30
C PHE A 59 9.09 6.31 -8.32
N GLY A 60 8.63 6.16 -9.56
CA GLY A 60 9.34 5.40 -10.59
C GLY A 60 9.29 3.88 -10.42
N TYR A 61 8.39 3.36 -9.57
CA TYR A 61 8.22 1.93 -9.37
C TYR A 61 7.17 1.34 -10.31
N ASP A 62 7.35 0.07 -10.65
CA ASP A 62 6.31 -0.78 -11.24
C ASP A 62 5.54 -1.49 -10.12
N LEU A 63 4.21 -1.37 -10.12
CA LEU A 63 3.35 -1.92 -9.06
C LEU A 63 3.43 -3.46 -8.98
N THR A 64 3.51 -4.13 -10.13
CA THR A 64 3.58 -5.60 -10.20
C THR A 64 4.88 -6.09 -9.59
N LYS A 65 6.01 -5.52 -10.01
CA LYS A 65 7.33 -5.84 -9.46
C LYS A 65 7.44 -5.52 -7.99
N LEU A 66 6.91 -4.38 -7.57
CA LEU A 66 6.91 -3.99 -6.16
C LEU A 66 6.14 -5.01 -5.30
N ARG A 67 4.96 -5.46 -5.76
CA ARG A 67 4.19 -6.51 -5.10
C ARG A 67 4.92 -7.84 -5.04
N GLU A 68 5.58 -8.28 -6.11
CA GLU A 68 6.37 -9.52 -6.14
C GLU A 68 7.50 -9.48 -5.09
N ILE A 69 8.26 -8.39 -5.02
CA ILE A 69 9.34 -8.21 -4.05
C ILE A 69 8.82 -8.33 -2.63
N TYR A 70 7.79 -7.54 -2.28
CA TYR A 70 7.30 -7.50 -0.90
C TYR A 70 6.40 -8.68 -0.52
N ALA A 71 5.83 -9.39 -1.49
CA ALA A 71 5.22 -10.70 -1.26
C ALA A 71 6.24 -11.72 -0.74
N ARG A 72 7.44 -11.74 -1.31
CA ARG A 72 8.54 -12.62 -0.85
C ARG A 72 9.06 -12.20 0.53
N VAL A 73 9.25 -10.91 0.75
CA VAL A 73 9.76 -10.37 2.04
C VAL A 73 8.80 -10.69 3.19
N THR A 74 7.50 -10.57 2.96
CA THR A 74 6.48 -10.72 4.01
C THR A 74 5.84 -12.10 4.08
N GLY A 75 6.16 -12.98 3.12
CA GLY A 75 5.47 -14.28 2.95
C GLY A 75 4.01 -14.16 2.51
N ARG A 76 3.58 -12.98 2.06
CA ARG A 76 2.20 -12.64 1.76
C ARG A 76 1.96 -12.58 0.25
N LYS A 77 1.40 -13.64 -0.32
CA LYS A 77 1.18 -13.77 -1.77
C LYS A 77 0.29 -12.64 -2.35
N TYR A 78 -0.75 -12.24 -1.61
CA TYR A 78 -1.73 -11.25 -2.07
C TYR A 78 -1.69 -10.01 -1.21
N LEU A 79 -1.76 -8.84 -1.84
CA LEU A 79 -1.81 -7.54 -1.20
C LEU A 79 -0.76 -7.38 -0.09
N PRO A 80 0.54 -7.49 -0.39
CA PRO A 80 1.58 -7.19 0.57
C PRO A 80 1.59 -5.69 0.90
N PRO A 81 2.09 -5.28 2.07
CA PRO A 81 2.43 -3.89 2.33
C PRO A 81 3.47 -3.37 1.34
N LEU A 82 3.35 -2.12 0.93
CA LEU A 82 4.19 -1.50 -0.09
C LEU A 82 4.92 -0.29 0.49
N PRO A 83 6.18 -0.41 0.91
CA PRO A 83 7.00 0.73 1.27
C PRO A 83 7.43 1.48 0.00
N LEU A 84 7.16 2.77 -0.06
CA LEU A 84 7.53 3.65 -1.15
C LEU A 84 8.72 4.54 -0.79
N THR A 85 8.81 4.91 0.51
CA THR A 85 9.95 5.65 1.07
C THR A 85 10.26 5.16 2.49
N SER A 86 11.24 5.76 3.15
CA SER A 86 11.52 5.51 4.57
C SER A 86 10.35 5.88 5.50
N GLU A 87 9.45 6.75 5.06
CA GLU A 87 8.37 7.34 5.86
C GLU A 87 6.97 7.11 5.27
N LEU A 88 6.88 6.36 4.17
CA LEU A 88 5.62 6.07 3.50
C LEU A 88 5.52 4.58 3.18
N THR A 89 4.81 3.85 4.04
CA THR A 89 4.49 2.43 3.85
C THR A 89 2.98 2.25 3.71
N LEU A 90 2.53 1.81 2.56
CA LEU A 90 1.12 1.56 2.29
C LEU A 90 0.70 0.20 2.81
N LEU A 91 -0.32 0.17 3.66
CA LEU A 91 -0.87 -0.99 4.34
C LEU A 91 -2.26 -1.31 3.77
N PRO A 92 -2.48 -2.46 3.09
CA PRO A 92 -3.80 -2.82 2.58
C PRO A 92 -4.65 -3.47 3.68
N LEU A 93 -5.85 -2.92 3.93
CA LEU A 93 -6.82 -3.51 4.86
C LEU A 93 -8.20 -3.52 4.21
N LYS A 94 -8.96 -4.58 4.46
CA LYS A 94 -10.31 -4.73 3.90
C LYS A 94 -11.27 -3.78 4.59
N VAL A 95 -11.90 -2.88 3.82
CA VAL A 95 -12.81 -1.84 4.34
C VAL A 95 -14.26 -2.08 3.96
N ARG A 96 -14.51 -2.89 2.93
CA ARG A 96 -15.88 -3.20 2.48
C ARG A 96 -15.99 -4.62 1.92
N VAL A 97 -17.22 -5.11 1.80
CA VAL A 97 -17.52 -6.28 0.98
C VAL A 97 -17.58 -5.83 -0.47
N PRO A 98 -16.80 -6.43 -1.40
CA PRO A 98 -16.81 -6.00 -2.78
C PRO A 98 -18.12 -6.36 -3.48
N ILE A 99 -18.56 -5.51 -4.40
CA ILE A 99 -19.66 -5.79 -5.33
C ILE A 99 -19.01 -6.14 -6.66
N GLY A 100 -19.16 -7.38 -7.13
CA GLY A 100 -18.48 -7.85 -8.34
C GLY A 100 -16.96 -7.75 -8.23
N ASN A 101 -16.30 -7.12 -9.19
CA ASN A 101 -14.85 -6.99 -9.28
C ASN A 101 -14.28 -5.71 -8.61
N GLN A 102 -15.09 -5.03 -7.79
CA GLN A 102 -14.66 -3.79 -7.13
C GLN A 102 -13.59 -4.06 -6.05
N ALA A 103 -12.74 -3.05 -5.80
CA ALA A 103 -11.74 -3.13 -4.76
C ALA A 103 -12.37 -3.19 -3.37
N ALA A 104 -11.98 -4.18 -2.55
CA ALA A 104 -12.45 -4.34 -1.17
C ALA A 104 -11.52 -3.68 -0.15
N SER A 105 -10.27 -3.37 -0.53
CA SER A 105 -9.23 -2.88 0.37
C SER A 105 -8.99 -1.39 0.20
N GLY A 106 -8.94 -0.69 1.32
CA GLY A 106 -8.33 0.63 1.44
C GLY A 106 -6.83 0.49 1.68
N TRP A 107 -6.09 1.55 1.42
CA TRP A 107 -4.65 1.65 1.61
C TRP A 107 -4.36 2.72 2.66
N PHE A 108 -3.74 2.30 3.74
CA PHE A 108 -3.44 3.12 4.90
C PHE A 108 -1.94 3.41 4.96
N VAL A 109 -1.56 4.60 5.31
CA VAL A 109 -0.16 4.92 5.62
C VAL A 109 0.13 4.38 7.02
N ALA A 110 0.98 3.35 7.10
CA ALA A 110 1.26 2.65 8.36
C ALA A 110 1.76 3.60 9.44
N GLU A 111 2.56 4.60 9.07
CA GLU A 111 3.13 5.63 9.94
C GLU A 111 2.08 6.57 10.55
N HIS A 112 0.85 6.57 10.01
CA HIS A 112 -0.25 7.44 10.45
C HIS A 112 -1.35 6.69 11.22
N ILE A 113 -1.20 5.38 11.43
CA ILE A 113 -2.08 4.61 12.31
C ILE A 113 -1.64 4.88 13.76
N ARG A 114 -2.57 5.40 14.56
CA ARG A 114 -2.36 5.75 15.97
C ARG A 114 -2.80 4.64 16.94
N ASP A 115 -3.92 4.01 16.62
CA ASP A 115 -4.51 2.98 17.47
C ASP A 115 -5.35 2.00 16.66
N MET A 116 -5.54 0.79 17.21
CA MET A 116 -6.37 -0.28 16.66
C MET A 116 -7.25 -0.84 17.78
N ARG A 117 -8.54 -0.55 17.73
CA ARG A 117 -9.51 -1.03 18.72
C ARG A 117 -10.38 -2.13 18.13
N SER A 118 -10.44 -3.30 18.78
CA SER A 118 -11.37 -4.36 18.40
C SER A 118 -12.81 -3.89 18.63
N LEU A 119 -13.65 -3.95 17.59
CA LEU A 119 -15.09 -3.77 17.70
C LEU A 119 -15.81 -5.12 17.91
N ASN A 120 -15.30 -6.17 17.27
CA ASN A 120 -15.71 -7.56 17.45
C ASN A 120 -14.67 -8.49 16.79
N HIS A 121 -14.95 -9.81 16.69
CA HIS A 121 -14.05 -10.83 16.16
C HIS A 121 -13.59 -10.61 14.70
N ILE A 122 -14.33 -9.84 13.90
CA ILE A 122 -14.10 -9.64 12.47
C ILE A 122 -14.00 -8.18 12.06
N LYS A 123 -14.09 -7.24 13.01
CA LYS A 123 -14.02 -5.80 12.75
C LYS A 123 -13.12 -5.09 13.74
N THR A 124 -12.31 -4.20 13.21
CA THR A 124 -11.41 -3.34 13.97
C THR A 124 -11.63 -1.89 13.57
N GLU A 125 -11.62 -0.99 14.51
CA GLU A 125 -11.58 0.44 14.30
C GLU A 125 -10.12 0.91 14.33
N LEU A 126 -9.73 1.60 13.26
CA LEU A 126 -8.43 2.25 13.16
C LEU A 126 -8.58 3.73 13.46
N ARG A 127 -7.74 4.25 14.36
CA ARG A 127 -7.56 5.69 14.54
C ARG A 127 -6.33 6.16 13.79
N LEU A 128 -6.51 7.16 12.94
CA LEU A 128 -5.45 7.73 12.12
C LEU A 128 -5.09 9.15 12.59
N ASN A 129 -3.98 9.66 12.09
CA ASN A 129 -3.69 11.08 12.17
C ASN A 129 -4.85 11.88 11.56
N GLY A 130 -5.07 13.10 12.05
CA GLY A 130 -6.22 13.92 11.65
C GLY A 130 -7.53 13.57 12.35
N GLY A 131 -7.51 12.62 13.31
CA GLY A 131 -8.70 12.23 14.08
C GLY A 131 -9.68 11.32 13.31
N HIS A 132 -9.28 10.78 12.17
CA HIS A 132 -10.14 9.87 11.42
C HIS A 132 -10.28 8.53 12.13
N GLU A 133 -11.50 8.01 12.16
CA GLU A 133 -11.83 6.65 12.61
C GLU A 133 -12.37 5.84 11.43
N VAL A 134 -11.74 4.71 11.14
CA VAL A 134 -12.10 3.85 10.01
C VAL A 134 -12.32 2.42 10.47
N THR A 135 -13.49 1.87 10.21
CA THR A 135 -13.78 0.46 10.46
C THR A 135 -13.23 -0.40 9.32
N VAL A 136 -12.39 -1.38 9.67
CA VAL A 136 -11.90 -2.40 8.75
C VAL A 136 -12.53 -3.75 9.07
N LEU A 137 -12.75 -4.58 8.03
CA LEU A 137 -13.44 -5.86 8.12
C LEU A 137 -12.44 -6.99 8.37
N TRP A 138 -11.56 -6.79 9.34
CA TRP A 138 -10.59 -7.77 9.84
C TRP A 138 -10.54 -7.71 11.37
N SER A 139 -10.20 -8.85 11.99
CA SER A 139 -9.94 -8.88 13.42
C SER A 139 -8.71 -8.02 13.77
N ARG A 140 -8.60 -7.61 15.02
CA ARG A 140 -7.46 -6.83 15.51
C ARG A 140 -6.13 -7.57 15.30
N GLU A 141 -6.10 -8.88 15.58
CA GLU A 141 -4.91 -9.71 15.39
C GLU A 141 -4.46 -9.72 13.92
N SER A 142 -5.42 -9.78 12.97
CA SER A 142 -5.13 -9.72 11.53
C SER A 142 -4.57 -8.35 11.11
N CYS A 143 -5.10 -7.27 11.67
CA CYS A 143 -4.61 -5.90 11.44
C CYS A 143 -3.19 -5.73 12.01
N GLU A 144 -2.94 -6.19 13.23
CA GLU A 144 -1.61 -6.15 13.87
C GLU A 144 -0.60 -7.02 13.12
N ALA A 145 -1.00 -8.19 12.62
CA ALA A 145 -0.13 -9.03 11.77
C ALA A 145 0.24 -8.32 10.47
N MET A 146 -0.71 -7.62 9.84
CA MET A 146 -0.44 -6.82 8.66
C MET A 146 0.47 -5.63 8.98
N TYR A 147 0.30 -4.98 10.12
CA TYR A 147 1.17 -3.89 10.57
C TYR A 147 2.62 -4.37 10.81
N ARG A 148 2.80 -5.55 11.43
CA ARG A 148 4.13 -6.18 11.55
C ARG A 148 4.75 -6.46 10.18
N ASN A 149 3.97 -6.94 9.21
CA ASN A 149 4.43 -7.14 7.84
C ASN A 149 4.84 -5.82 7.16
N ALA A 150 4.15 -4.71 7.45
CA ALA A 150 4.56 -3.39 6.98
C ALA A 150 5.93 -2.98 7.56
N ALA A 151 6.18 -3.25 8.83
CA ALA A 151 7.48 -2.99 9.45
C ALA A 151 8.61 -3.83 8.81
N LEU A 152 8.35 -5.12 8.51
CA LEU A 152 9.29 -5.98 7.79
C LEU A 152 9.57 -5.46 6.37
N ALA A 153 8.54 -5.08 5.62
CA ALA A 153 8.67 -4.51 4.29
C ALA A 153 9.48 -3.21 4.31
N LYS A 154 9.19 -2.31 5.27
CA LYS A 154 9.94 -1.06 5.48
C LYS A 154 11.41 -1.31 5.81
N ALA A 155 11.70 -2.26 6.67
CA ALA A 155 13.07 -2.64 7.02
C ALA A 155 13.85 -3.17 5.79
N ALA A 156 13.22 -4.01 4.97
CA ALA A 156 13.79 -4.49 3.73
C ALA A 156 14.02 -3.35 2.72
N TRP A 157 13.06 -2.42 2.60
CA TRP A 157 13.21 -1.23 1.76
C TRP A 157 14.43 -0.39 2.20
N ARG A 158 14.55 -0.10 3.50
CA ARG A 158 15.69 0.63 4.05
C ARG A 158 17.01 -0.06 3.73
N LYS A 159 17.09 -1.38 3.95
CA LYS A 159 18.28 -2.17 3.64
C LYS A 159 18.68 -2.06 2.17
N LEU A 160 17.71 -2.14 1.25
CA LEU A 160 17.97 -2.03 -0.20
C LEU A 160 18.45 -0.63 -0.63
N HIS A 161 17.98 0.43 0.06
CA HIS A 161 18.27 1.82 -0.34
C HIS A 161 19.43 2.46 0.45
N GLN A 162 19.86 1.86 1.56
CA GLN A 162 21.01 2.33 2.36
C GLN A 162 22.34 1.71 1.92
N VAL A 163 22.33 0.77 0.98
CA VAL A 163 23.56 0.15 0.47
C VAL A 163 24.34 1.16 -0.37
N LYS A 164 25.66 1.30 -0.09
CA LYS A 164 26.56 2.14 -0.87
C LYS A 164 26.52 1.73 -2.35
N PRO A 165 26.73 2.66 -3.31
CA PRO A 165 26.66 2.37 -4.75
C PRO A 165 27.47 1.15 -5.19
N GLU A 166 28.63 0.95 -4.62
CA GLU A 166 29.53 -0.19 -4.87
C GLU A 166 28.90 -1.54 -4.49
N GLN A 167 28.19 -1.60 -3.37
CA GLN A 167 27.49 -2.81 -2.92
C GLN A 167 26.14 -3.06 -3.65
N ARG A 168 25.57 -2.03 -4.31
CA ARG A 168 24.36 -2.20 -5.13
C ARG A 168 24.63 -3.04 -6.37
N LEU A 169 25.77 -2.86 -7.02
CA LEU A 169 26.14 -3.62 -8.21
C LEU A 169 26.35 -5.10 -7.89
N ASP A 170 26.99 -5.42 -6.75
CA ASP A 170 27.20 -6.81 -6.32
C ASP A 170 25.86 -7.49 -5.95
N ASN A 171 24.97 -6.79 -5.26
CA ASN A 171 23.65 -7.34 -4.91
C ASN A 171 22.74 -7.52 -6.14
N LEU A 172 22.79 -6.62 -7.12
CA LEU A 172 22.07 -6.77 -8.38
C LEU A 172 22.62 -7.92 -9.21
N SER A 173 23.95 -8.08 -9.29
CA SER A 173 24.59 -9.21 -9.99
C SER A 173 24.24 -10.56 -9.35
N HIS A 174 24.13 -10.63 -8.02
CA HIS A 174 23.66 -11.83 -7.31
C HIS A 174 22.19 -12.15 -7.61
N LEU A 175 21.32 -11.15 -7.67
CA LEU A 175 19.92 -11.34 -8.02
C LEU A 175 19.73 -11.80 -9.48
N TYR A 176 20.54 -11.26 -10.40
CA TYR A 176 20.55 -11.72 -11.80
C TYR A 176 21.05 -13.15 -11.94
N LYS A 177 22.14 -13.52 -11.27
CA LYS A 177 22.66 -14.90 -11.27
C LYS A 177 21.69 -15.91 -10.67
N MET A 178 20.88 -15.53 -9.69
CA MET A 178 19.81 -16.40 -9.15
C MET A 178 18.65 -16.58 -10.11
N SER A 179 18.35 -15.59 -10.98
CA SER A 179 17.31 -15.73 -12.01
C SER A 179 17.74 -16.67 -13.14
N ASP A 180 18.98 -16.61 -13.57
CA ASP A 180 19.53 -17.48 -14.62
C ASP A 180 19.58 -18.95 -14.20
N HIS A 181 19.82 -19.25 -12.92
CA HIS A 181 19.77 -20.63 -12.41
C HIS A 181 18.34 -21.18 -12.29
N THR A 182 17.33 -20.32 -12.20
CA THR A 182 15.92 -20.78 -12.13
C THR A 182 15.37 -21.10 -13.52
N GLU A 183 15.83 -20.44 -14.57
CA GLU A 183 15.47 -20.78 -15.96
C GLU A 183 16.12 -22.08 -16.45
N ALA A 184 17.34 -22.38 -16.02
CA ALA A 184 18.03 -23.61 -16.37
C ALA A 184 17.38 -24.90 -15.81
N LEU A 185 16.60 -24.79 -14.72
CA LEU A 185 15.86 -25.92 -14.10
C LEU A 185 14.47 -26.15 -14.73
N LEU A 186 14.00 -25.30 -15.63
CA LEU A 186 12.73 -25.46 -16.34
C LEU A 186 12.87 -26.18 -17.70
N TYR A 187 14.09 -26.52 -18.11
CA TYR A 187 14.40 -27.23 -19.37
C TYR A 187 15.07 -28.59 -19.17
N LEU A 188 15.03 -29.17 -17.98
CA LEU A 188 15.38 -30.57 -17.64
C LEU A 188 14.12 -31.31 -17.16
#